data_e21b9492a6a0c58d41b1c9cf594e4caa
#
_entry.id   e21b9492a6a0c58d41b1c9cf594e4caa
#
_cell.length_a   1.000
_cell.length_b   1.000
_cell.length_c   1.000
_cell.angle_alpha   90.00
_cell.angle_beta   90.00
_cell.angle_gamma   90.00
#
_symmetry.space_group_name_H-M   'P 1'
#
loop_
_entity.id
_entity.type
_entity.pdbx_description
1 polymer ?
#
loop_
_entity_poly.entity_id
_entity_poly.type
_entity_poly.pdbx_seq_one_letter_code
_entity_poly.pdbx_strand_id
1 'polypeptide(L)'
;MKFGTVWKYYFTESLLKATIRTPSQFNLAPNALRPLLDQLCRLFPQNPTVQIRPLRLAGVRGEEIKAQASATQLIFHIHGGALFLGSLRTHRALMTDIAARTQMQVVHMDYPLAPEHPYPEAIDAIFDVYQALLVQGIQPKDIIISG
;
A
#
# COMPACT_ATOMS: atom_id res chain seq x y z
N MET A 1 27.13 -13.53 8.21
CA MET A 1 25.96 -12.61 8.34
C MET A 1 26.52 -11.20 8.59
N LYS A 2 26.26 -10.22 7.71
CA LYS A 2 26.86 -8.87 7.85
C LYS A 2 26.18 -8.12 9.00
N PHE A 3 26.97 -7.57 9.92
CA PHE A 3 26.53 -6.82 11.12
C PHE A 3 25.43 -5.76 10.81
N GLY A 4 25.43 -5.14 9.64
CA GLY A 4 24.44 -4.18 9.22
C GLY A 4 23.02 -4.73 9.00
N THR A 5 22.86 -6.03 8.75
CA THR A 5 21.55 -6.65 8.52
C THR A 5 20.83 -6.93 9.85
N VAL A 6 21.59 -7.29 10.88
CA VAL A 6 21.06 -7.58 12.22
C VAL A 6 20.53 -6.29 12.88
N TRP A 7 21.26 -5.19 12.73
CA TRP A 7 20.85 -3.90 13.28
C TRP A 7 19.56 -3.37 12.63
N LYS A 8 19.45 -3.49 11.32
CA LYS A 8 18.21 -3.14 10.59
C LYS A 8 17.02 -3.97 11.07
N TYR A 9 17.21 -5.26 11.31
CA TYR A 9 16.17 -6.15 11.81
C TYR A 9 15.66 -5.71 13.20
N TYR A 10 16.56 -5.50 14.16
CA TYR A 10 16.16 -5.06 15.51
C TYR A 10 15.57 -3.66 15.53
N PHE A 11 16.04 -2.76 14.67
CA PHE A 11 15.47 -1.43 14.53
C PHE A 11 14.04 -1.48 13.96
N THR A 12 13.81 -2.24 12.89
CA THR A 12 12.47 -2.41 12.31
C THR A 12 11.53 -3.14 13.26
N GLU A 13 12.00 -4.17 13.97
CA GLU A 13 11.20 -4.87 14.97
C GLU A 13 10.80 -3.95 16.14
N SER A 14 11.74 -3.16 16.64
CA SER A 14 11.47 -2.20 17.73
C SER A 14 10.53 -1.10 17.27
N LEU A 15 10.69 -0.61 16.05
CA LEU A 15 9.80 0.40 15.46
C LEU A 15 8.39 -0.16 15.29
N LEU A 16 8.24 -1.38 14.77
CA LEU A 16 6.95 -2.06 14.64
C LEU A 16 6.29 -2.30 16.00
N LYS A 17 7.04 -2.75 16.99
CA LYS A 17 6.52 -2.91 18.36
C LYS A 17 6.05 -1.58 18.94
N ALA A 18 6.82 -0.51 18.77
CA ALA A 18 6.46 0.82 19.24
C ALA A 18 5.22 1.40 18.51
N THR A 19 5.12 1.20 17.19
CA THR A 19 4.05 1.78 16.39
C THR A 19 2.74 0.99 16.42
N ILE A 20 2.79 -0.32 16.65
CA ILE A 20 1.58 -1.18 16.65
C ILE A 20 1.18 -1.57 18.08
N ARG A 21 2.13 -2.08 18.87
CA ARG A 21 1.83 -2.63 20.18
C ARG A 21 1.55 -1.56 21.24
N THR A 22 2.31 -0.47 21.24
CA THR A 22 2.12 0.61 22.21
C THR A 22 0.78 1.34 22.01
N PRO A 23 0.40 1.76 20.80
CA PRO A 23 -0.90 2.38 20.56
C PRO A 23 -2.09 1.49 20.91
N SER A 24 -2.01 0.18 20.66
CA SER A 24 -3.09 -0.75 21.00
C SER A 24 -3.31 -0.88 22.52
N GLN A 25 -2.26 -0.67 23.31
CA GLN A 25 -2.36 -0.65 24.77
C GLN A 25 -2.99 0.65 25.31
N PHE A 26 -2.88 1.75 24.55
CA PHE A 26 -3.43 3.07 24.95
C PHE A 26 -4.81 3.36 24.34
N ASN A 27 -5.45 2.40 23.69
CA ASN A 27 -6.77 2.57 23.08
C ASN A 27 -6.87 3.78 22.14
N LEU A 28 -5.78 4.09 21.42
CA LEU A 28 -5.76 5.22 20.49
C LEU A 28 -6.70 4.96 19.32
N ALA A 29 -7.56 5.91 19.05
CA ALA A 29 -8.47 5.83 17.92
C ALA A 29 -7.70 5.73 16.58
N PRO A 30 -8.15 4.94 15.60
CA PRO A 30 -7.48 4.77 14.31
C PRO A 30 -7.18 6.09 13.59
N ASN A 31 -8.09 7.05 13.67
CA ASN A 31 -7.94 8.37 13.07
C ASN A 31 -6.77 9.19 13.64
N ALA A 32 -6.37 8.94 14.89
CA ALA A 32 -5.19 9.55 15.50
C ALA A 32 -3.88 8.84 15.08
N LEU A 33 -3.95 7.53 14.81
CA LEU A 33 -2.79 6.71 14.42
C LEU A 33 -2.41 6.89 12.94
N ARG A 34 -3.38 7.03 12.04
CA ARG A 34 -3.14 7.13 10.59
C ARG A 34 -2.17 8.26 10.22
N PRO A 35 -2.35 9.53 10.67
CA PRO A 35 -1.43 10.61 10.33
C PRO A 35 -0.03 10.40 10.91
N LEU A 36 0.08 9.77 12.09
CA LEU A 36 1.37 9.44 12.68
C LEU A 36 2.12 8.41 11.84
N LEU A 37 1.44 7.32 11.44
CA LEU A 37 2.00 6.30 10.56
C LEU A 37 2.42 6.89 9.21
N ASP A 38 1.59 7.74 8.62
CA ASP A 38 1.89 8.43 7.38
C ASP A 38 3.14 9.31 7.47
N GLN A 39 3.36 9.99 8.60
CA GLN A 39 4.54 10.79 8.83
C GLN A 39 5.80 9.94 9.01
N LEU A 40 5.71 8.87 9.80
CA LEU A 40 6.82 7.94 9.99
C LEU A 40 7.24 7.27 8.67
N CYS A 41 6.27 6.89 7.86
CA CYS A 41 6.56 6.22 6.58
C CYS A 41 7.17 7.15 5.53
N ARG A 42 7.13 8.47 5.71
CA ARG A 42 7.89 9.41 4.87
C ARG A 42 9.41 9.27 5.00
N LEU A 43 9.88 8.69 6.10
CA LEU A 43 11.30 8.44 6.33
C LEU A 43 11.84 7.27 5.49
N PHE A 44 10.96 6.42 4.96
CA PHE A 44 11.38 5.32 4.09
C PHE A 44 11.60 5.83 2.67
N PRO A 45 12.80 5.61 2.10
CA PRO A 45 13.10 6.07 0.75
C PRO A 45 12.25 5.33 -0.28
N GLN A 46 11.74 6.06 -1.24
CA GLN A 46 11.10 5.50 -2.42
C GLN A 46 12.16 5.16 -3.46
N ASN A 47 11.91 4.15 -4.26
CA ASN A 47 12.83 3.80 -5.34
C ASN A 47 12.76 4.87 -6.45
N PRO A 48 13.88 5.56 -6.76
CA PRO A 48 13.87 6.67 -7.71
C PRO A 48 13.78 6.24 -9.18
N THR A 49 13.86 4.94 -9.47
CA THR A 49 13.85 4.41 -10.86
C THR A 49 12.45 4.22 -11.41
N VAL A 50 11.41 4.45 -10.59
CA VAL A 50 10.01 4.29 -10.98
C VAL A 50 9.30 5.63 -11.11
N GLN A 51 8.27 5.65 -11.95
CA GLN A 51 7.35 6.78 -12.06
C GLN A 51 6.10 6.48 -11.24
N ILE A 52 5.67 7.46 -10.45
CA ILE A 52 4.43 7.41 -9.68
C ILE A 52 3.46 8.39 -10.31
N ARG A 53 2.26 7.93 -10.64
CA ARG A 53 1.19 8.77 -11.18
C ARG A 53 -0.06 8.64 -10.32
N PRO A 54 -0.73 9.74 -9.99
CA PRO A 54 -2.01 9.68 -9.30
C PRO A 54 -3.03 8.98 -10.22
N LEU A 55 -3.88 8.17 -9.61
CA LEU A 55 -4.90 7.39 -10.29
C LEU A 55 -6.23 7.51 -9.53
N ARG A 56 -7.34 7.43 -10.25
CA ARG A 56 -8.66 7.27 -9.65
C ARG A 56 -9.42 6.22 -10.44
N LEU A 57 -9.85 5.15 -9.77
CA LEU A 57 -10.64 4.05 -10.34
C LEU A 57 -11.88 3.82 -9.50
N ALA A 58 -13.02 3.67 -10.14
CA ALA A 58 -14.32 3.48 -9.47
C ALA A 58 -14.54 4.50 -8.32
N GLY A 59 -14.09 5.75 -8.49
CA GLY A 59 -14.18 6.77 -7.44
C GLY A 59 -13.09 6.71 -6.36
N VAL A 60 -12.35 5.59 -6.24
CA VAL A 60 -11.28 5.39 -5.26
C VAL A 60 -9.99 6.04 -5.73
N ARG A 61 -9.33 6.78 -4.83
CA ARG A 61 -8.03 7.38 -5.08
C ARG A 61 -6.93 6.31 -4.99
N GLY A 62 -5.95 6.39 -5.88
CA GLY A 62 -4.83 5.46 -5.90
C GLY A 62 -3.59 6.03 -6.56
N GLU A 63 -2.64 5.18 -6.77
CA GLU A 63 -1.39 5.43 -7.49
C GLU A 63 -1.07 4.29 -8.45
N GLU A 64 -0.66 4.68 -9.65
CA GLU A 64 -0.02 3.81 -10.61
C GLU A 64 1.50 3.99 -10.50
N ILE A 65 2.23 2.91 -10.33
CA ILE A 65 3.68 2.90 -10.20
C ILE A 65 4.27 2.02 -11.30
N LYS A 66 5.16 2.58 -12.11
CA LYS A 66 5.78 1.88 -13.25
C LYS A 66 7.29 2.10 -13.27
N ALA A 67 8.05 1.02 -13.49
CA ALA A 67 9.47 1.09 -13.84
C ALA A 67 9.65 1.32 -15.35
N GLN A 68 8.78 0.73 -16.18
CA GLN A 68 8.79 0.86 -17.63
C GLN A 68 7.39 1.14 -18.17
N ALA A 69 7.32 1.87 -19.28
CA ALA A 69 6.04 2.21 -19.91
C ALA A 69 5.33 0.98 -20.54
N SER A 70 6.07 -0.07 -20.87
CA SER A 70 5.59 -1.25 -21.60
C SER A 70 5.23 -2.45 -20.71
N ALA A 71 5.11 -2.26 -19.39
CA ALA A 71 4.69 -3.35 -18.51
C ALA A 71 3.28 -3.83 -18.88
N THR A 72 3.15 -5.12 -19.18
CA THR A 72 1.87 -5.76 -19.54
C THR A 72 1.20 -6.43 -18.36
N GLN A 73 1.97 -6.79 -17.33
CA GLN A 73 1.49 -7.42 -16.10
C GLN A 73 1.30 -6.37 -15.01
N LEU A 74 0.30 -6.58 -14.19
CA LEU A 74 -0.12 -5.64 -13.15
C LEU A 74 -0.19 -6.33 -11.79
N ILE A 75 0.37 -5.68 -10.78
CA ILE A 75 0.14 -6.01 -9.38
C ILE A 75 -0.93 -5.06 -8.84
N PHE A 76 -2.10 -5.60 -8.51
CA PHE A 76 -3.12 -4.88 -7.77
C PHE A 76 -2.89 -5.10 -6.28
N HIS A 77 -2.38 -4.06 -5.60
CA HIS A 77 -2.02 -4.15 -4.18
C HIS A 77 -3.12 -3.55 -3.30
N ILE A 78 -3.60 -4.36 -2.37
CA ILE A 78 -4.57 -4.03 -1.34
C ILE A 78 -3.78 -3.90 -0.04
N HIS A 79 -3.49 -2.67 0.39
CA HIS A 79 -2.61 -2.47 1.53
C HIS A 79 -3.14 -3.09 2.83
N GLY A 80 -2.25 -3.56 3.68
CA GLY A 80 -2.57 -4.08 5.00
C GLY A 80 -3.02 -3.00 5.98
N GLY A 81 -3.48 -3.43 7.15
CA GLY A 81 -3.93 -2.55 8.22
C GLY A 81 -5.30 -2.92 8.78
N ALA A 82 -5.72 -4.17 8.56
CA ALA A 82 -6.97 -4.75 9.07
C ALA A 82 -8.22 -3.91 8.73
N LEU A 83 -8.24 -3.26 7.56
CA LEU A 83 -9.30 -2.38 7.05
C LEU A 83 -9.57 -1.12 7.90
N PHE A 84 -8.70 -0.78 8.83
CA PHE A 84 -8.82 0.44 9.65
C PHE A 84 -7.54 1.28 9.71
N LEU A 85 -6.41 0.75 9.26
CA LEU A 85 -5.13 1.46 9.13
C LEU A 85 -4.56 1.29 7.72
N GLY A 86 -3.45 1.96 7.47
CA GLY A 86 -2.78 1.94 6.18
C GLY A 86 -3.21 3.08 5.26
N SER A 87 -2.43 3.29 4.23
CA SER A 87 -2.65 4.30 3.19
C SER A 87 -1.69 4.09 2.03
N LEU A 88 -1.86 4.86 0.95
CA LEU A 88 -0.87 4.95 -0.13
C LEU A 88 0.52 5.28 0.41
N ARG A 89 0.63 6.13 1.42
CA ARG A 89 1.93 6.58 1.98
C ARG A 89 2.65 5.48 2.74
N THR A 90 1.91 4.73 3.56
CA THR A 90 2.50 3.67 4.39
C THR A 90 3.11 2.55 3.56
N HIS A 91 2.60 2.31 2.36
CA HIS A 91 3.04 1.22 1.49
C HIS A 91 3.85 1.68 0.26
N ARG A 92 3.92 3.00 -0.01
CA ARG A 92 4.56 3.54 -1.22
C ARG A 92 6.00 3.11 -1.40
N ALA A 93 6.83 3.15 -0.36
CA ALA A 93 8.22 2.74 -0.44
C ALA A 93 8.35 1.27 -0.88
N LEU A 94 7.54 0.38 -0.29
CA LEU A 94 7.49 -1.04 -0.66
C LEU A 94 7.00 -1.22 -2.10
N MET A 95 5.94 -0.52 -2.49
CA MET A 95 5.37 -0.64 -3.84
C MET A 95 6.32 -0.12 -4.92
N THR A 96 7.07 0.95 -4.65
CA THR A 96 8.09 1.44 -5.58
C THR A 96 9.23 0.43 -5.75
N ASP A 97 9.63 -0.26 -4.69
CA ASP A 97 10.68 -1.28 -4.73
C ASP A 97 10.20 -2.55 -5.47
N ILE A 98 8.96 -2.95 -5.24
CA ILE A 98 8.33 -4.08 -5.97
C ILE A 98 8.26 -3.75 -7.47
N ALA A 99 7.73 -2.59 -7.85
CA ALA A 99 7.65 -2.20 -9.26
C ALA A 99 9.02 -2.19 -9.95
N ALA A 100 10.04 -1.64 -9.26
CA ALA A 100 11.40 -1.59 -9.78
C ALA A 100 12.02 -2.97 -9.99
N ARG A 101 11.80 -3.90 -9.05
CA ARG A 101 12.38 -5.26 -9.10
C ARG A 101 11.66 -6.19 -10.04
N THR A 102 10.32 -6.11 -10.07
CA THR A 102 9.51 -6.98 -10.93
C THR A 102 9.37 -6.47 -12.36
N GLN A 103 9.62 -5.18 -12.58
CA GLN A 103 9.35 -4.47 -13.83
C GLN A 103 7.86 -4.49 -14.23
N MET A 104 6.99 -4.85 -13.30
CA MET A 104 5.54 -4.86 -13.47
C MET A 104 4.95 -3.49 -13.10
N GLN A 105 3.78 -3.21 -13.62
CA GLN A 105 2.96 -2.09 -13.15
C GLN A 105 2.39 -2.44 -11.77
N VAL A 106 2.42 -1.50 -10.84
CA VAL A 106 1.71 -1.63 -9.56
C VAL A 106 0.59 -0.60 -9.52
N VAL A 107 -0.61 -1.06 -9.19
CA VAL A 107 -1.75 -0.21 -8.84
C VAL A 107 -2.07 -0.48 -7.38
N HIS A 108 -2.01 0.56 -6.55
CA HIS A 108 -2.44 0.46 -5.17
C HIS A 108 -3.41 1.60 -4.82
N MET A 109 -4.38 1.32 -3.96
CA MET A 109 -5.54 2.16 -3.76
C MET A 109 -5.73 2.53 -2.29
N ASP A 110 -6.26 3.73 -2.08
CA ASP A 110 -6.62 4.28 -0.77
C ASP A 110 -8.12 3.99 -0.54
N TYR A 111 -8.44 2.71 -0.35
CA TYR A 111 -9.82 2.28 -0.14
C TYR A 111 -10.37 2.80 1.20
N PRO A 112 -11.70 2.95 1.33
CA PRO A 112 -12.33 3.46 2.55
C PRO A 112 -12.04 2.57 3.76
N LEU A 113 -11.81 3.19 4.92
CA LEU A 113 -11.38 2.50 6.14
C LEU A 113 -12.39 2.67 7.27
N ALA A 114 -12.54 1.62 8.07
CA ALA A 114 -13.29 1.67 9.33
C ALA A 114 -12.55 2.57 10.36
N PRO A 115 -13.22 3.20 11.31
CA PRO A 115 -14.68 3.13 11.57
C PRO A 115 -15.53 4.06 10.69
N GLU A 116 -14.92 4.99 9.95
CA GLU A 116 -15.65 5.97 9.13
C GLU A 116 -16.45 5.29 8.02
N HIS A 117 -15.92 4.19 7.51
CA HIS A 117 -16.50 3.36 6.47
C HIS A 117 -16.53 1.91 6.95
N PRO A 118 -17.64 1.50 7.60
CA PRO A 118 -17.74 0.16 8.15
C PRO A 118 -17.90 -0.91 7.04
N TYR A 119 -17.74 -2.17 7.43
CA TYR A 119 -18.03 -3.29 6.53
C TYR A 119 -19.45 -3.16 5.93
N PRO A 120 -19.64 -3.38 4.62
CA PRO A 120 -18.68 -3.97 3.66
C PRO A 120 -17.94 -2.94 2.77
N GLU A 121 -18.03 -1.63 3.03
CA GLU A 121 -17.61 -0.55 2.10
C GLU A 121 -16.17 -0.73 1.55
N ALA A 122 -15.22 -1.15 2.40
CA ALA A 122 -13.84 -1.40 1.94
C ALA A 122 -13.78 -2.53 0.90
N ILE A 123 -14.52 -3.60 1.13
CA ILE A 123 -14.53 -4.78 0.25
C ILE A 123 -15.19 -4.44 -1.08
N ASP A 124 -16.32 -3.74 -1.03
CA ASP A 124 -17.05 -3.31 -2.22
C ASP A 124 -16.17 -2.38 -3.08
N ALA A 125 -15.52 -1.40 -2.46
CA ALA A 125 -14.63 -0.47 -3.14
C ALA A 125 -13.42 -1.18 -3.80
N ILE A 126 -12.83 -2.17 -3.11
CA ILE A 126 -11.73 -2.98 -3.66
C ILE A 126 -12.21 -3.80 -4.87
N PHE A 127 -13.40 -4.38 -4.78
CA PHE A 127 -13.99 -5.16 -5.86
C PHE A 127 -14.33 -4.26 -7.08
N ASP A 128 -14.90 -3.09 -6.84
CA ASP A 128 -15.22 -2.11 -7.89
C ASP A 128 -13.94 -1.64 -8.62
N VAL A 129 -12.84 -1.43 -7.89
CA VAL A 129 -11.55 -1.12 -8.49
C VAL A 129 -11.05 -2.27 -9.37
N TYR A 130 -11.15 -3.50 -8.88
CA TYR A 130 -10.77 -4.67 -9.68
C TYR A 130 -11.59 -4.75 -10.97
N GLN A 131 -12.90 -4.58 -10.90
CA GLN A 131 -13.75 -4.54 -12.09
C GLN A 131 -13.38 -3.40 -13.04
N ALA A 132 -13.06 -2.21 -12.52
CA ALA A 132 -12.63 -1.10 -13.33
C ALA A 132 -11.31 -1.39 -14.09
N LEU A 133 -10.39 -2.15 -13.51
CA LEU A 133 -9.19 -2.62 -14.20
C LEU A 133 -9.53 -3.55 -15.36
N LEU A 134 -10.50 -4.46 -15.17
CA LEU A 134 -10.95 -5.36 -16.25
C LEU A 134 -11.64 -4.57 -17.38
N VAL A 135 -12.46 -3.58 -17.05
CA VAL A 135 -13.12 -2.70 -18.03
C VAL A 135 -12.11 -1.91 -18.86
N GLN A 136 -10.94 -1.56 -18.28
CA GLN A 136 -9.83 -0.93 -18.99
C GLN A 136 -9.09 -1.90 -19.96
N GLY A 137 -9.51 -3.16 -20.03
CA GLY A 137 -8.97 -4.17 -20.94
C GLY A 137 -7.83 -5.00 -20.35
N ILE A 138 -7.48 -4.83 -19.07
CA ILE A 138 -6.48 -5.65 -18.40
C ILE A 138 -7.07 -7.05 -18.20
N GLN A 139 -6.38 -8.07 -18.68
CA GLN A 139 -6.88 -9.44 -18.57
C GLN A 139 -6.66 -9.99 -17.16
N PRO A 140 -7.61 -10.79 -16.61
CA PRO A 140 -7.45 -11.38 -15.27
C PRO A 140 -6.14 -12.15 -15.08
N LYS A 141 -5.67 -12.83 -16.10
CA LYS A 141 -4.40 -13.59 -16.11
C LYS A 141 -3.15 -12.72 -15.96
N ASP A 142 -3.27 -11.43 -16.26
CA ASP A 142 -2.19 -10.44 -16.19
C ASP A 142 -2.22 -9.65 -14.89
N ILE A 143 -3.19 -9.94 -14.00
CA ILE A 143 -3.33 -9.28 -12.68
C ILE A 143 -2.87 -10.23 -11.58
N ILE A 144 -1.92 -9.77 -10.78
CA ILE A 144 -1.53 -10.40 -9.52
C ILE A 144 -2.18 -9.58 -8.39
N ILE A 145 -3.02 -10.21 -7.58
CA ILE A 145 -3.57 -9.59 -6.37
C ILE A 145 -2.59 -9.82 -5.23
N SER A 146 -2.22 -8.76 -4.53
CA SER A 146 -1.33 -8.81 -3.37
C SER A 146 -1.89 -7.97 -2.22
N GLY A 147 -1.60 -8.37 -0.97
CA GLY A 147 -2.05 -7.69 0.23
C GLY A 147 -1.27 -8.12 1.46
#